data_20420be9df1389632f462a9733102771
#
_entry.id   20420be9df1389632f462a9733102771
#
_cell.length_a   1.000
_cell.length_b   1.000
_cell.length_c   1.000
_cell.angle_alpha   90.00
_cell.angle_beta   90.00
_cell.angle_gamma   90.00
#
_symmetry.space_group_name_H-M   'P 1'
#
loop_
_entity.id
_entity.type
_entity.pdbx_description
1 polymer ?
#
loop_
_entity_poly.entity_id
_entity_poly.type
_entity_poly.pdbx_seq_one_letter_code
_entity_poly.pdbx_strand_id
1 'polypeptide(L)'
;MTTQNYLMVENDVVTNVCVWDGNINTWSPPADATMLIQATTPAIVWQLNADKTDWVLTEVIGSGAIGFSWDGSVVTTNQPKPTI
;
A
#
# COMPACT_ATOMS: atom_id res chain seq x y z
N MET A 1 -7.49 -17.73 -14.34
CA MET A 1 -7.44 -16.30 -13.98
C MET A 1 -6.22 -16.00 -13.14
N THR A 2 -5.61 -14.87 -13.40
CA THR A 2 -4.41 -14.46 -12.67
C THR A 2 -4.81 -13.77 -11.38
N THR A 3 -4.24 -14.22 -10.27
CA THR A 3 -4.42 -13.54 -8.98
C THR A 3 -3.38 -12.44 -8.83
N GLN A 4 -3.70 -11.45 -8.01
CA GLN A 4 -2.81 -10.36 -7.66
C GLN A 4 -2.91 -10.06 -6.17
N ASN A 5 -1.89 -9.42 -5.64
CA ASN A 5 -1.95 -8.91 -4.27
C ASN A 5 -2.72 -7.59 -4.27
N TYR A 6 -3.69 -7.48 -3.38
CA TYR A 6 -4.50 -6.28 -3.19
C TYR A 6 -4.26 -5.69 -1.81
N LEU A 7 -4.18 -4.37 -1.76
CA LEU A 7 -4.24 -3.63 -0.50
C LEU A 7 -5.71 -3.38 -0.20
N MET A 8 -6.17 -3.85 0.94
CA MET A 8 -7.53 -3.58 1.41
C MET A 8 -7.51 -2.33 2.27
N VAL A 9 -8.20 -1.28 1.82
CA VAL A 9 -8.24 0.00 2.51
C VAL A 9 -9.59 0.16 3.19
N GLU A 10 -9.56 0.39 4.50
CA GLU A 10 -10.73 0.67 5.30
C GLU A 10 -10.46 1.92 6.15
N ASN A 11 -11.38 2.89 6.13
CA ASN A 11 -11.21 4.16 6.84
C ASN A 11 -9.89 4.86 6.49
N ASP A 12 -9.54 4.86 5.20
CA ASP A 12 -8.33 5.49 4.67
C ASP A 12 -7.01 4.88 5.19
N VAL A 13 -7.05 3.65 5.68
CA VAL A 13 -5.87 2.92 6.16
C VAL A 13 -5.86 1.54 5.52
N VAL A 14 -4.68 1.08 5.09
CA VAL A 14 -4.51 -0.29 4.62
C VAL A 14 -4.59 -1.23 5.82
N THR A 15 -5.65 -2.02 5.89
CA THR A 15 -5.89 -2.93 7.00
C THR A 15 -5.47 -4.35 6.71
N ASN A 16 -5.32 -4.70 5.44
CA ASN A 16 -4.95 -6.06 5.06
C ASN A 16 -4.34 -6.08 3.66
N VAL A 17 -3.60 -7.14 3.36
CA VAL A 17 -3.12 -7.46 2.02
C VAL A 17 -3.62 -8.86 1.69
N CYS A 18 -4.34 -9.00 0.59
CA CYS A 18 -4.91 -10.28 0.22
C CYS A 18 -4.62 -10.63 -1.24
N VAL A 19 -4.61 -11.92 -1.53
CA VAL A 19 -4.47 -12.44 -2.90
C VAL A 19 -5.86 -12.70 -3.44
N TRP A 20 -6.18 -12.13 -4.60
CA TRP A 20 -7.51 -12.21 -5.16
C TRP A 20 -7.44 -12.13 -6.69
N ASP A 21 -8.39 -12.75 -7.37
CA ASP A 21 -8.46 -12.73 -8.83
C ASP A 21 -9.32 -11.57 -9.38
N GLY A 22 -9.86 -10.73 -8.50
CA GLY A 22 -10.72 -9.62 -8.87
C GLY A 22 -12.17 -10.01 -9.14
N ASN A 23 -12.53 -11.27 -8.96
CA ASN A 23 -13.86 -11.77 -9.28
C ASN A 23 -14.73 -11.75 -8.02
N ILE A 24 -15.76 -10.90 -8.01
CA ILE A 24 -16.67 -10.76 -6.86
C ILE A 24 -17.51 -12.01 -6.64
N ASN A 25 -17.63 -12.89 -7.62
CA ASN A 25 -18.35 -14.15 -7.47
C ASN A 25 -17.54 -15.21 -6.73
N THR A 26 -16.21 -15.09 -6.72
CA THR A 26 -15.32 -15.96 -5.95
C THR A 26 -15.26 -15.50 -4.50
N TRP A 27 -15.11 -14.20 -4.32
CA TRP A 27 -15.07 -13.52 -3.02
C TRP A 27 -15.30 -12.04 -3.25
N SER A 28 -15.97 -11.39 -2.35
CA SER A 28 -16.17 -9.95 -2.43
C SER A 28 -15.62 -9.26 -1.18
N PRO A 29 -14.97 -8.10 -1.34
CA PRO A 29 -14.49 -7.34 -0.18
C PRO A 29 -15.64 -6.78 0.63
N PRO A 30 -15.40 -6.40 1.90
CA PRO A 30 -16.38 -5.68 2.69
C PRO A 30 -16.87 -4.42 1.97
N ALA A 31 -18.11 -4.03 2.20
CA ALA A 31 -18.73 -2.91 1.48
C ALA A 31 -17.98 -1.59 1.64
N ASP A 32 -17.33 -1.41 2.79
CA ASP A 32 -16.59 -0.17 3.10
C ASP A 32 -15.13 -0.21 2.66
N ALA A 33 -14.68 -1.32 2.10
CA ALA A 33 -13.29 -1.48 1.72
C ALA A 33 -13.05 -1.04 0.28
N THR A 34 -11.91 -0.41 0.04
CA THR A 34 -11.39 -0.13 -1.29
C THR A 34 -10.25 -1.10 -1.57
N MET A 35 -10.29 -1.75 -2.73
CA MET A 35 -9.25 -2.71 -3.12
C MET A 35 -8.33 -2.07 -4.14
N LEU A 36 -7.04 -2.03 -3.81
CA LEU A 36 -6.01 -1.46 -4.68
C LEU A 36 -5.05 -2.56 -5.10
N ILE A 37 -4.69 -2.60 -6.38
CA ILE A 37 -3.67 -3.54 -6.84
C ILE A 37 -2.32 -3.08 -6.29
N GLN A 38 -1.70 -3.88 -5.42
CA GLN A 38 -0.47 -3.51 -4.74
C GLN A 38 0.65 -3.17 -5.72
N ALA A 39 0.81 -3.99 -6.77
CA ALA A 39 1.91 -3.85 -7.71
C ALA A 39 1.89 -2.53 -8.50
N THR A 40 0.71 -1.90 -8.64
CA THR A 40 0.56 -0.68 -9.44
C THR A 40 0.19 0.54 -8.60
N THR A 41 -0.03 0.38 -7.30
CA THR A 41 -0.40 1.48 -6.42
C THR A 41 0.86 2.24 -5.98
N PRO A 42 0.93 3.55 -6.22
CA PRO A 42 2.05 4.35 -5.73
C PRO A 42 2.08 4.38 -4.20
N ALA A 43 3.26 4.24 -3.62
CA ALA A 43 3.45 4.25 -2.18
C ALA A 43 4.58 5.21 -1.81
N ILE A 44 4.38 5.96 -0.72
CA ILE A 44 5.41 6.85 -0.18
C ILE A 44 6.04 6.13 1.00
N VAL A 45 7.32 5.86 0.90
CA VAL A 45 8.07 5.09 1.89
C VAL A 45 9.38 5.79 2.24
N TRP A 46 9.95 5.42 3.39
CA TRP A 46 11.27 5.90 3.78
C TRP A 46 12.34 5.17 2.97
N GLN A 47 13.25 5.93 2.38
CA GLN A 47 14.43 5.38 1.69
C GLN A 47 15.65 6.20 2.06
N LEU A 48 16.82 5.56 2.06
CA LEU A 48 18.08 6.26 2.23
C LEU A 48 18.33 7.14 1.00
N ASN A 49 18.84 8.34 1.25
CA ASN A 49 19.27 9.21 0.15
C ASN A 49 20.48 8.61 -0.58
N ALA A 50 20.92 9.27 -1.66
CA ALA A 50 22.04 8.75 -2.49
C ALA A 50 23.33 8.58 -1.69
N ASP A 51 23.58 9.44 -0.71
CA ASP A 51 24.77 9.38 0.13
C ASP A 51 24.63 8.45 1.32
N LYS A 52 23.44 7.89 1.53
CA LYS A 52 23.12 7.02 2.67
C LYS A 52 23.36 7.71 4.03
N THR A 53 23.14 9.02 4.06
CA THR A 53 23.34 9.83 5.26
C THR A 53 22.03 10.22 5.94
N ASP A 54 20.91 10.04 5.26
CA ASP A 54 19.60 10.40 5.81
C ASP A 54 18.49 9.58 5.14
N TRP A 55 17.34 9.51 5.81
CA TRP A 55 16.14 8.90 5.30
C TRP A 55 15.21 9.97 4.73
N VAL A 56 14.65 9.69 3.55
CA VAL A 56 13.73 10.61 2.90
C VAL A 56 12.49 9.84 2.44
N LEU A 57 11.35 10.51 2.41
CA LEU A 57 10.13 9.93 1.86
C LEU A 57 10.21 9.94 0.34
N THR A 58 10.02 8.78 -0.27
CA THR A 58 10.15 8.58 -1.71
C THR A 58 8.97 7.77 -2.23
N GLU A 59 8.44 8.12 -3.40
CA GLU A 59 7.39 7.35 -4.04
C GLU A 59 7.99 6.12 -4.70
N VAL A 60 7.51 4.94 -4.31
CA VAL A 60 7.92 3.66 -4.89
C VAL A 60 6.66 2.85 -5.17
N ILE A 61 6.39 2.59 -6.45
CA ILE A 61 5.22 1.81 -6.85
C ILE A 61 5.40 0.36 -6.38
N GLY A 62 4.35 -0.18 -5.76
CA GLY A 62 4.37 -1.57 -5.29
C GLY A 62 4.82 -1.77 -3.86
N SER A 63 5.21 -0.72 -3.15
CA SER A 63 5.73 -0.81 -1.79
C SER A 63 4.69 -0.62 -0.70
N GLY A 64 3.40 -0.53 -1.05
CA GLY A 64 2.32 -0.39 -0.08
C GLY A 64 2.21 -1.60 0.84
N ALA A 65 1.84 -1.38 2.10
CA ALA A 65 1.74 -2.43 3.10
C ALA A 65 0.67 -2.06 4.15
N ILE A 66 0.39 -3.01 5.04
CA ILE A 66 -0.55 -2.81 6.13
C ILE A 66 -0.09 -1.64 7.00
N GLY A 67 -1.01 -0.77 7.38
CA GLY A 67 -0.75 0.40 8.20
C GLY A 67 -0.53 1.68 7.43
N PHE A 68 -0.36 1.61 6.11
CA PHE A 68 -0.22 2.81 5.29
C PHE A 68 -1.54 3.57 5.22
N SER A 69 -1.46 4.90 5.12
CA SER A 69 -2.63 5.75 4.91
C SER A 69 -2.89 5.96 3.44
N TRP A 70 -4.17 5.95 3.06
CA TRP A 70 -4.63 6.17 1.68
C TRP A 70 -5.30 7.53 1.58
N ASP A 71 -4.86 8.35 0.61
CA ASP A 71 -5.40 9.70 0.41
C ASP A 71 -6.25 9.83 -0.86
N GLY A 72 -6.49 8.72 -1.56
CA GLY A 72 -7.20 8.69 -2.83
C GLY A 72 -6.27 8.62 -4.04
N SER A 73 -4.98 8.78 -3.86
CA SER A 73 -3.99 8.76 -4.94
C SER A 73 -2.79 7.88 -4.63
N VAL A 74 -2.28 7.96 -3.41
CA VAL A 74 -1.10 7.19 -2.98
C VAL A 74 -1.33 6.66 -1.58
N VAL A 75 -0.60 5.60 -1.22
CA VAL A 75 -0.54 5.12 0.17
C VAL A 75 0.78 5.58 0.76
N THR A 76 0.73 6.07 2.00
CA THR A 76 1.91 6.65 2.67
C THR A 76 2.17 5.91 3.96
N THR A 77 3.43 5.53 4.18
CA THR A 77 3.84 4.89 5.44
C THR A 77 3.52 5.78 6.63
N ASN A 78 3.07 5.17 7.73
CA ASN A 78 2.85 5.84 9.01
C ASN A 78 3.98 5.59 10.00
N GLN A 79 5.05 4.94 9.55
CA GLN A 79 6.21 4.69 10.38
C GLN A 79 6.97 5.99 10.62
N PRO A 80 7.54 6.20 11.83
CA PRO A 80 8.37 7.36 12.07
C PRO A 80 9.66 7.27 11.24
N LYS A 81 10.32 8.41 11.07
CA LYS A 81 11.59 8.47 10.34
C LYS A 81 12.60 7.51 10.99
N PRO A 82 13.18 6.57 10.21
CA PRO A 82 14.18 5.66 10.76
C PRO A 82 15.43 6.40 11.22
N THR A 83 16.17 5.80 12.15
CA THR A 83 17.46 6.31 12.62
C THR A 83 18.58 5.66 11.81
N ILE A 84 19.56 6.45 11.45
CA ILE A 84 20.76 5.93 10.79
C ILE A 84 21.71 5.32 11.82
#